data_c9323505eed1500f05dd5703aa0a418c
#
_entry.id   c9323505eed1500f05dd5703aa0a418c
#
_cell.length_a   1.000
_cell.length_b   1.000
_cell.length_c   1.000
_cell.angle_alpha   90.00
_cell.angle_beta   90.00
_cell.angle_gamma   90.00
#
_symmetry.space_group_name_H-M   'P 1'
#
loop_
_entity.id
_entity.type
_entity.pdbx_description
1 polymer ?
#
loop_
_entity_poly.entity_id
_entity_poly.type
_entity_poly.pdbx_seq_one_letter_code
_entity_poly.pdbx_strand_id
1 'polypeptide(L)'
;MLAPVFLKRIRLPFLLINLFLFGSCSPFLIHKNIFIDSKDSVYFLGQTDTRYFQLICEEILPFYGFQIDFYENTQLTSEVLTKWKIKDPFECEKNMGFLESKVRIKIRGEIKTETFSSNGGYEYNCFFDIENVGYKDNQYVLLPSCNDFDDYVKMIVNHLREKFISYN
;
A
#
# COMPACT_ATOMS: atom_id res chain seq x y z
N MET A 1 -78.74 14.77 13.39
CA MET A 1 -78.14 13.98 12.31
C MET A 1 -77.14 14.79 11.58
N LEU A 2 -75.88 14.73 11.92
CA LEU A 2 -74.77 15.29 11.17
C LEU A 2 -73.52 14.47 11.52
N ALA A 3 -73.07 13.67 10.59
CA ALA A 3 -71.91 12.83 10.72
C ALA A 3 -70.61 13.65 10.59
N PRO A 4 -69.50 13.29 11.26
CA PRO A 4 -68.28 14.02 11.22
C PRO A 4 -67.42 13.61 10.01
N VAL A 5 -67.06 14.57 9.21
CA VAL A 5 -66.02 14.49 8.18
C VAL A 5 -64.73 15.06 8.78
N PHE A 6 -64.00 14.28 9.54
CA PHE A 6 -62.65 14.65 9.97
C PHE A 6 -61.83 13.41 10.17
N LEU A 7 -61.12 12.95 9.11
CA LEU A 7 -59.95 12.07 9.25
C LEU A 7 -59.37 11.67 7.87
N LYS A 8 -58.77 12.63 7.15
CA LYS A 8 -58.02 12.25 5.94
C LYS A 8 -56.94 13.25 5.53
N ARG A 9 -56.22 13.89 6.48
CA ARG A 9 -55.20 14.87 6.08
C ARG A 9 -53.85 14.82 6.84
N ILE A 10 -53.49 13.75 7.49
CA ILE A 10 -52.22 13.70 8.30
C ILE A 10 -51.28 12.54 7.90
N ARG A 11 -51.43 11.94 6.74
CA ARG A 11 -50.50 10.86 6.35
C ARG A 11 -49.49 11.16 5.23
N LEU A 12 -49.56 12.32 4.61
CA LEU A 12 -48.67 12.66 3.49
C LEU A 12 -47.29 13.23 3.89
N PRO A 13 -47.13 14.03 4.96
CA PRO A 13 -45.81 14.58 5.28
C PRO A 13 -44.85 13.57 5.91
N PHE A 14 -45.38 12.49 6.53
CA PHE A 14 -44.49 11.50 7.18
C PHE A 14 -43.78 10.55 6.20
N LEU A 15 -44.35 10.35 5.03
CA LEU A 15 -43.76 9.49 4.00
C LEU A 15 -42.62 10.17 3.21
N LEU A 16 -42.67 11.50 3.10
CA LEU A 16 -41.62 12.28 2.45
C LEU A 16 -40.40 12.50 3.34
N ILE A 17 -40.54 12.50 4.65
CA ILE A 17 -39.42 12.65 5.59
C ILE A 17 -38.55 11.39 5.62
N ASN A 18 -39.14 10.20 5.44
CA ASN A 18 -38.38 8.96 5.40
C ASN A 18 -37.59 8.79 4.09
N LEU A 19 -37.92 9.46 3.02
CA LEU A 19 -37.20 9.36 1.75
C LEU A 19 -35.88 10.16 1.76
N PHE A 20 -35.78 11.18 2.64
CA PHE A 20 -34.57 12.00 2.77
C PHE A 20 -33.53 11.44 3.73
N LEU A 21 -33.86 10.47 4.57
CA LEU A 21 -32.96 9.88 5.54
C LEU A 21 -32.11 8.73 4.97
N PHE A 22 -32.47 8.20 3.79
CA PHE A 22 -31.70 7.14 3.13
C PHE A 22 -30.81 7.63 1.99
N GLY A 23 -30.79 8.93 1.72
CA GLY A 23 -30.04 9.54 0.60
C GLY A 23 -28.59 9.92 0.90
N SER A 24 -28.08 9.75 2.11
CA SER A 24 -26.71 10.12 2.46
C SER A 24 -25.82 8.90 2.76
N CYS A 25 -25.93 7.83 1.98
CA CYS A 25 -24.81 6.96 1.75
C CYS A 25 -23.86 7.67 0.77
N SER A 26 -22.99 8.51 1.31
CA SER A 26 -21.78 8.87 0.58
C SER A 26 -21.15 7.56 0.11
N PRO A 27 -20.90 7.37 -1.20
CA PRO A 27 -20.03 6.30 -1.60
C PRO A 27 -18.69 6.58 -0.91
N PHE A 28 -18.42 5.84 0.14
CA PHE A 28 -17.08 5.69 0.64
C PHE A 28 -16.28 5.23 -0.58
N LEU A 29 -15.62 6.18 -1.23
CA LEU A 29 -14.62 5.89 -2.25
C LEU A 29 -13.56 5.08 -1.52
N ILE A 30 -13.79 3.77 -1.47
CA ILE A 30 -12.73 2.80 -1.27
C ILE A 30 -11.75 3.15 -2.38
N HIS A 31 -10.73 3.91 -2.04
CA HIS A 31 -9.54 3.99 -2.84
C HIS A 31 -9.02 2.56 -2.89
N LYS A 32 -9.57 1.80 -3.83
CA LYS A 32 -9.00 0.55 -4.24
C LYS A 32 -7.63 0.94 -4.75
N ASN A 33 -6.62 0.80 -3.87
CA ASN A 33 -5.23 0.86 -4.29
C ASN A 33 -5.09 -0.20 -5.37
N ILE A 34 -5.27 0.22 -6.63
CA ILE A 34 -5.01 -0.61 -7.77
C ILE A 34 -3.50 -0.78 -7.77
N PHE A 35 -3.06 -1.84 -7.10
CA PHE A 35 -1.74 -2.38 -7.32
C PHE A 35 -1.76 -2.84 -8.78
N ILE A 36 -1.19 -2.04 -9.65
CA ILE A 36 -0.91 -2.48 -11.02
C ILE A 36 0.18 -3.52 -10.83
N ASP A 37 -0.19 -4.78 -11.00
CA ASP A 37 0.70 -5.92 -10.92
C ASP A 37 1.79 -5.74 -12.00
N SER A 38 2.81 -4.98 -11.64
CA SER A 38 4.01 -4.81 -12.46
C SER A 38 4.78 -6.10 -12.33
N LYS A 39 4.63 -6.96 -13.30
CA LYS A 39 5.07 -8.36 -13.35
C LYS A 39 6.59 -8.56 -13.23
N ASP A 40 7.40 -7.53 -12.97
CA ASP A 40 8.82 -7.60 -13.28
C ASP A 40 9.83 -7.25 -12.17
N SER A 41 9.46 -7.03 -10.92
CA SER A 41 10.48 -6.69 -9.92
C SER A 41 10.15 -7.04 -8.47
N VAL A 42 9.69 -8.26 -8.22
CA VAL A 42 9.62 -8.76 -6.85
C VAL A 42 10.98 -9.35 -6.48
N TYR A 43 11.63 -8.73 -5.49
CA TYR A 43 12.93 -9.17 -4.99
C TYR A 43 12.73 -10.00 -3.72
N PHE A 44 13.30 -11.19 -3.69
CA PHE A 44 13.40 -11.96 -2.46
C PHE A 44 14.47 -11.33 -1.55
N LEU A 45 14.08 -10.96 -0.33
CA LEU A 45 14.96 -10.31 0.65
C LEU A 45 15.67 -11.31 1.56
N GLY A 46 15.14 -12.50 1.72
CA GLY A 46 15.61 -13.50 2.68
C GLY A 46 14.50 -13.93 3.63
N GLN A 47 14.91 -14.48 4.76
CA GLN A 47 14.00 -14.95 5.81
C GLN A 47 14.24 -14.14 7.08
N THR A 48 13.22 -14.02 7.93
CA THR A 48 13.34 -13.43 9.25
C THR A 48 12.23 -13.95 10.17
N ASP A 49 12.46 -13.87 11.47
CA ASP A 49 11.44 -14.11 12.48
C ASP A 49 10.37 -12.98 12.40
N THR A 50 9.12 -13.36 12.60
CA THR A 50 7.97 -12.42 12.56
C THR A 50 8.16 -11.20 13.44
N ARG A 51 8.88 -11.32 14.55
CA ARG A 51 9.15 -10.24 15.51
C ARG A 51 10.09 -9.16 14.94
N TYR A 52 10.99 -9.54 14.05
CA TYR A 52 11.98 -8.61 13.51
C TYR A 52 11.55 -7.98 12.19
N PHE A 53 10.55 -8.54 11.52
CA PHE A 53 10.08 -8.04 10.23
C PHE A 53 9.73 -6.54 10.27
N GLN A 54 8.87 -6.14 11.21
CA GLN A 54 8.46 -4.75 11.35
C GLN A 54 9.64 -3.86 11.76
N LEU A 55 10.43 -4.29 12.73
CA LEU A 55 11.56 -3.53 13.26
C LEU A 55 12.58 -3.21 12.16
N ILE A 56 12.90 -4.18 11.30
CA ILE A 56 13.82 -3.97 10.17
C ILE A 56 13.23 -2.96 9.17
N CYS A 57 11.94 -3.08 8.87
CA CYS A 57 11.28 -2.13 7.96
C CYS A 57 11.28 -0.71 8.55
N GLU A 58 11.00 -0.55 9.86
CA GLU A 58 11.01 0.74 10.55
C GLU A 58 12.41 1.34 10.68
N GLU A 59 13.46 0.54 10.69
CA GLU A 59 14.85 1.01 10.70
C GLU A 59 15.29 1.46 9.30
N ILE A 60 15.05 0.64 8.27
CA ILE A 60 15.67 0.83 6.95
C ILE A 60 14.89 1.80 6.06
N LEU A 61 13.56 1.73 6.04
CA LEU A 61 12.77 2.56 5.12
C LEU A 61 12.94 4.06 5.37
N PRO A 62 12.95 4.56 6.63
CA PRO A 62 13.20 5.98 6.92
C PRO A 62 14.61 6.43 6.54
N PHE A 63 15.62 5.55 6.62
CA PHE A 63 16.99 5.86 6.17
C PHE A 63 17.03 6.29 4.71
N TYR A 64 16.17 5.69 3.86
CA TYR A 64 16.00 6.08 2.46
C TYR A 64 14.91 7.15 2.26
N GLY A 65 14.39 7.76 3.33
CA GLY A 65 13.39 8.81 3.29
C GLY A 65 11.98 8.33 2.97
N PHE A 66 11.69 7.05 3.14
CA PHE A 66 10.33 6.52 3.03
C PHE A 66 9.60 6.61 4.37
N GLN A 67 8.34 7.04 4.33
CA GLN A 67 7.44 7.00 5.47
C GLN A 67 6.49 5.81 5.32
N ILE A 68 6.37 5.01 6.37
CA ILE A 68 5.40 3.93 6.40
C ILE A 68 3.99 4.55 6.46
N ASP A 69 3.13 4.12 5.56
CA ASP A 69 1.72 4.52 5.48
C ASP A 69 0.82 3.49 6.14
N PHE A 70 1.12 2.23 5.91
CA PHE A 70 0.29 1.12 6.33
C PHE A 70 1.16 -0.05 6.80
N TYR A 71 0.75 -0.66 7.89
CA TYR A 71 1.30 -1.91 8.39
C TYR A 71 0.15 -2.85 8.75
N GLU A 72 0.16 -4.03 8.18
CA GLU A 72 -0.76 -5.10 8.51
C GLU A 72 0.04 -6.33 8.96
N ASN A 73 -0.44 -6.94 10.03
CA ASN A 73 0.10 -8.19 10.53
C ASN A 73 -1.06 -9.15 10.78
N THR A 74 -1.10 -10.21 10.02
CA THR A 74 -2.03 -11.32 10.21
C THR A 74 -1.27 -12.54 10.74
N GLN A 75 -1.97 -13.63 11.01
CA GLN A 75 -1.30 -14.88 11.43
C GLN A 75 -0.41 -15.48 10.33
N LEU A 76 -0.68 -15.20 9.07
CA LEU A 76 -0.02 -15.83 7.92
C LEU A 76 0.89 -14.89 7.14
N THR A 77 0.65 -13.59 7.21
CA THR A 77 1.35 -12.59 6.41
C THR A 77 1.57 -11.31 7.20
N SER A 78 2.67 -10.63 6.91
CA SER A 78 2.88 -9.24 7.29
C SER A 78 3.09 -8.40 6.04
N GLU A 79 2.57 -7.18 6.04
CA GLU A 79 2.73 -6.26 4.92
C GLU A 79 3.07 -4.85 5.44
N VAL A 80 4.06 -4.24 4.82
CA VAL A 80 4.42 -2.84 5.01
C VAL A 80 4.28 -2.13 3.67
N LEU A 81 3.53 -1.03 3.65
CA LEU A 81 3.40 -0.14 2.51
C LEU A 81 3.86 1.25 2.91
N THR A 82 4.67 1.90 2.05
CA THR A 82 5.09 3.28 2.28
C THR A 82 4.15 4.26 1.60
N LYS A 83 4.16 5.51 2.07
CA LYS A 83 3.61 6.63 1.31
C LYS A 83 4.37 6.81 0.01
N TRP A 84 3.74 7.48 -0.94
CA TRP A 84 4.44 7.94 -2.11
C TRP A 84 5.50 8.96 -1.72
N LYS A 85 6.75 8.68 -2.09
CA LYS A 85 7.87 9.60 -1.97
C LYS A 85 8.10 10.28 -3.31
N ILE A 86 7.94 11.59 -3.34
CA ILE A 86 8.32 12.40 -4.51
C ILE A 86 9.85 12.41 -4.61
N LYS A 87 10.37 12.24 -5.80
CA LYS A 87 11.79 12.34 -6.11
C LYS A 87 12.00 13.10 -7.41
N ASP A 88 13.18 13.68 -7.56
CA ASP A 88 13.62 14.16 -8.86
C ASP A 88 13.74 12.96 -9.82
N PRO A 89 13.24 13.08 -11.06
CA PRO A 89 13.41 12.04 -12.05
C PRO A 89 14.89 11.75 -12.30
N PHE A 90 15.23 10.48 -12.45
CA PHE A 90 16.56 10.09 -12.90
C PHE A 90 16.83 10.60 -14.32
N GLU A 91 18.08 10.64 -14.75
CA GLU A 91 18.44 11.18 -16.05
C GLU A 91 17.74 10.42 -17.19
N CYS A 92 17.64 9.10 -17.07
CA CYS A 92 16.90 8.28 -18.02
C CYS A 92 15.39 8.62 -18.06
N GLU A 93 14.79 8.95 -16.91
CA GLU A 93 13.38 9.35 -16.82
C GLU A 93 13.14 10.74 -17.41
N LYS A 94 14.08 11.70 -17.17
CA LYS A 94 14.05 13.03 -17.78
C LYS A 94 14.15 12.94 -19.31
N ASN A 95 15.01 12.06 -19.82
CA ASN A 95 15.17 11.84 -21.26
C ASN A 95 13.88 11.28 -21.91
N MET A 96 13.03 10.60 -21.14
CA MET A 96 11.69 10.18 -21.57
C MET A 96 10.63 11.29 -21.43
N GLY A 97 11.01 12.48 -20.94
CA GLY A 97 10.16 13.65 -20.82
C GLY A 97 9.33 13.73 -19.53
N PHE A 98 9.74 13.00 -18.47
CA PHE A 98 9.11 13.13 -17.17
C PHE A 98 9.71 14.27 -16.37
N LEU A 99 8.83 15.12 -15.81
CA LEU A 99 9.23 16.31 -15.04
C LEU A 99 9.21 16.06 -13.52
N GLU A 100 8.43 15.10 -13.09
CA GLU A 100 8.29 14.67 -11.70
C GLU A 100 8.13 13.16 -11.68
N SER A 101 8.69 12.52 -10.67
CA SER A 101 8.44 11.10 -10.40
C SER A 101 8.20 10.86 -8.92
N LYS A 102 7.54 9.78 -8.62
CA LYS A 102 7.33 9.32 -7.24
C LYS A 102 7.43 7.81 -7.15
N VAL A 103 7.91 7.36 -6.01
CA VAL A 103 8.13 5.94 -5.72
C VAL A 103 7.39 5.53 -4.46
N ARG A 104 7.00 4.27 -4.40
CA ARG A 104 6.40 3.63 -3.24
C ARG A 104 6.95 2.22 -3.11
N ILE A 105 7.22 1.80 -1.87
CA ILE A 105 7.73 0.48 -1.54
C ILE A 105 6.64 -0.34 -0.85
N LYS A 106 6.57 -1.61 -1.21
CA LYS A 106 5.80 -2.64 -0.54
C LYS A 106 6.74 -3.77 -0.11
N ILE A 107 6.70 -4.15 1.18
CA ILE A 107 7.44 -5.30 1.69
C ILE A 107 6.42 -6.28 2.26
N ARG A 108 6.52 -7.55 1.86
CA ARG A 108 5.65 -8.62 2.32
C ARG A 108 6.47 -9.70 3.00
N GLY A 109 5.99 -10.17 4.16
CA GLY A 109 6.43 -11.39 4.81
C GLY A 109 5.35 -12.45 4.68
N GLU A 110 5.68 -13.62 4.18
CA GLU A 110 4.80 -14.77 4.06
C GLU A 110 5.33 -15.91 4.93
N ILE A 111 4.47 -16.49 5.78
CA ILE A 111 4.88 -17.60 6.64
C ILE A 111 5.46 -18.73 5.79
N LYS A 112 6.64 -19.16 6.18
CA LYS A 112 7.22 -20.40 5.72
C LYS A 112 6.51 -21.54 6.46
N THR A 113 5.56 -22.18 5.76
CA THR A 113 4.86 -23.36 6.29
C THR A 113 5.88 -24.41 6.71
N GLU A 114 5.85 -24.82 8.00
CA GLU A 114 6.51 -25.97 8.63
C GLU A 114 7.72 -25.71 9.55
N THR A 115 8.24 -24.51 9.71
CA THR A 115 9.30 -24.31 10.66
C THR A 115 8.94 -23.31 11.75
N PHE A 116 8.72 -23.85 12.96
CA PHE A 116 8.86 -23.02 14.16
C PHE A 116 10.34 -22.67 14.30
N SER A 117 10.63 -21.40 14.37
CA SER A 117 11.97 -20.93 14.72
C SER A 117 12.36 -21.54 16.07
N SER A 118 13.65 -21.84 16.25
CA SER A 118 14.19 -22.33 17.52
C SER A 118 13.86 -21.43 18.70
N ASN A 119 13.41 -20.21 18.46
CA ASN A 119 13.03 -19.19 19.42
C ASN A 119 11.50 -19.08 19.62
N GLY A 120 10.69 -20.00 19.08
CA GLY A 120 9.24 -20.07 19.29
C GLY A 120 8.41 -19.10 18.44
N GLY A 121 8.99 -18.46 17.42
CA GLY A 121 8.28 -17.63 16.43
C GLY A 121 8.09 -18.36 15.10
N TYR A 122 7.33 -17.74 14.21
CA TYR A 122 7.25 -18.17 12.82
C TYR A 122 8.31 -17.44 12.00
N GLU A 123 8.82 -18.10 10.94
CA GLU A 123 9.69 -17.49 9.95
C GLU A 123 8.89 -16.97 8.78
N TYR A 124 9.24 -15.77 8.31
CA TYR A 124 8.73 -15.19 7.08
C TYR A 124 9.73 -15.34 5.94
N ASN A 125 9.25 -15.71 4.76
CA ASN A 125 9.91 -15.39 3.50
C ASN A 125 9.55 -13.94 3.16
N CYS A 126 10.54 -13.09 3.01
CA CYS A 126 10.35 -11.66 2.81
C CYS A 126 10.57 -11.27 1.36
N PHE A 127 9.66 -10.45 0.83
CA PHE A 127 9.65 -10.00 -0.55
C PHE A 127 9.52 -8.47 -0.59
N PHE A 128 10.24 -7.87 -1.51
CA PHE A 128 10.23 -6.44 -1.76
C PHE A 128 9.67 -6.16 -3.14
N ASP A 129 8.84 -5.16 -3.24
CA ASP A 129 8.30 -4.62 -4.47
C ASP A 129 8.36 -3.09 -4.44
N ILE A 130 8.53 -2.46 -5.59
CA ILE A 130 8.63 -1.01 -5.71
C ILE A 130 7.88 -0.52 -6.94
N GLU A 131 7.03 0.47 -6.73
CA GLU A 131 6.35 1.16 -7.80
C GLU A 131 7.06 2.49 -8.09
N ASN A 132 7.31 2.77 -9.36
CA ASN A 132 7.87 4.03 -9.85
C ASN A 132 6.94 4.61 -10.91
N VAL A 133 6.43 5.80 -10.65
CA VAL A 133 5.52 6.50 -11.56
C VAL A 133 6.03 7.89 -11.88
N GLY A 134 5.87 8.32 -13.10
CA GLY A 134 6.22 9.65 -13.56
C GLY A 134 5.01 10.44 -14.04
N TYR A 135 5.07 11.75 -13.87
CA TYR A 135 4.03 12.67 -14.32
C TYR A 135 4.31 13.16 -15.74
N LYS A 136 3.39 12.85 -16.65
CA LYS A 136 3.44 13.25 -18.05
C LYS A 136 2.03 13.36 -18.60
N ASP A 137 1.77 14.31 -19.49
CA ASP A 137 0.49 14.51 -20.16
C ASP A 137 -0.71 14.58 -19.17
N ASN A 138 -0.52 15.30 -18.05
CA ASN A 138 -1.50 15.49 -16.98
C ASN A 138 -1.92 14.22 -16.23
N GLN A 139 -1.11 13.17 -16.25
CA GLN A 139 -1.37 11.95 -15.50
C GLN A 139 -0.08 11.29 -14.99
N TYR A 140 -0.23 10.48 -13.95
CA TYR A 140 0.85 9.59 -13.53
C TYR A 140 0.76 8.27 -14.27
N VAL A 141 1.90 7.85 -14.84
CA VAL A 141 2.04 6.57 -15.54
C VAL A 141 3.21 5.78 -14.94
N LEU A 142 3.13 4.46 -15.01
CA LEU A 142 4.25 3.61 -14.63
C LEU A 142 5.45 3.94 -15.51
N LEU A 143 6.60 4.09 -14.86
CA LEU A 143 7.86 4.30 -15.55
C LEU A 143 8.46 2.94 -15.94
N PRO A 144 8.97 2.81 -17.17
CA PRO A 144 9.80 1.68 -17.52
C PRO A 144 11.07 1.69 -16.67
N SER A 145 11.61 0.51 -16.38
CA SER A 145 12.87 0.40 -15.68
C SER A 145 14.01 1.02 -16.49
N CYS A 146 14.97 1.58 -15.80
CA CYS A 146 16.19 2.10 -16.37
C CYS A 146 17.35 1.91 -15.39
N ASN A 147 18.59 1.93 -15.89
CA ASN A 147 19.77 1.57 -15.10
C ASN A 147 19.89 2.35 -13.79
N ASP A 148 19.67 3.67 -13.82
CA ASP A 148 19.78 4.51 -12.62
C ASP A 148 18.74 4.12 -11.56
N PHE A 149 17.52 3.81 -11.99
CA PHE A 149 16.46 3.35 -11.10
C PHE A 149 16.76 1.94 -10.58
N ASP A 150 17.23 1.04 -11.43
CA ASP A 150 17.59 -0.32 -11.04
C ASP A 150 18.72 -0.34 -10.00
N ASP A 151 19.71 0.53 -10.15
CA ASP A 151 20.82 0.64 -9.20
C ASP A 151 20.35 1.24 -7.87
N TYR A 152 19.45 2.21 -7.90
CA TYR A 152 18.79 2.72 -6.71
C TYR A 152 17.99 1.63 -5.97
N VAL A 153 17.23 0.82 -6.69
CA VAL A 153 16.47 -0.32 -6.12
C VAL A 153 17.40 -1.35 -5.52
N LYS A 154 18.45 -1.76 -6.24
CA LYS A 154 19.45 -2.73 -5.76
C LYS A 154 20.11 -2.29 -4.47
N MET A 155 20.42 -1.01 -4.32
CA MET A 155 21.00 -0.46 -3.09
C MET A 155 20.07 -0.68 -1.88
N ILE A 156 18.77 -0.39 -2.03
CA ILE A 156 17.78 -0.58 -0.97
C ILE A 156 17.62 -2.07 -0.66
N VAL A 157 17.44 -2.89 -1.70
CA VAL A 157 17.26 -4.34 -1.58
C VAL A 157 18.43 -5.00 -0.87
N ASN A 158 19.67 -4.64 -1.21
CA ASN A 158 20.86 -5.21 -0.59
C ASN A 158 20.95 -4.81 0.89
N HIS A 159 20.67 -3.57 1.24
CA HIS A 159 20.65 -3.14 2.63
C HIS A 159 19.58 -3.88 3.45
N LEU A 160 18.38 -4.03 2.90
CA LEU A 160 17.34 -4.83 3.54
C LEU A 160 17.78 -6.30 3.71
N ARG A 161 18.38 -6.92 2.68
CA ARG A 161 18.88 -8.31 2.76
C ARG A 161 19.92 -8.49 3.86
N GLU A 162 20.88 -7.60 3.95
CA GLU A 162 21.92 -7.64 4.98
C GLU A 162 21.29 -7.61 6.39
N LYS A 163 20.27 -6.76 6.58
CA LYS A 163 19.56 -6.67 7.85
C LYS A 163 18.73 -7.92 8.14
N PHE A 164 17.96 -8.40 7.18
CA PHE A 164 17.17 -9.63 7.36
C PHE A 164 18.07 -10.84 7.69
N ILE A 165 19.26 -10.94 7.12
CA ILE A 165 20.23 -11.99 7.44
C ILE A 165 20.82 -11.80 8.84
N SER A 166 21.05 -10.57 9.29
CA SER A 166 21.68 -10.29 10.59
C SER A 166 20.80 -10.60 11.80
N TYR A 167 19.49 -10.71 11.60
CA TYR A 167 18.51 -11.02 12.64
C TYR A 167 18.00 -12.49 12.61
N ASN A 168 18.61 -13.34 11.80
CA ASN A 168 18.42 -14.81 11.80
C ASN A 168 19.50 -15.53 12.66
#